data_33c805fb0309586f9bfe97f5ecc6f554
#
_entry.id   33c805fb0309586f9bfe97f5ecc6f554
#
_cell.length_a   1.000
_cell.length_b   1.000
_cell.length_c   1.000
_cell.angle_alpha   90.00
_cell.angle_beta   90.00
_cell.angle_gamma   90.00
#
_symmetry.space_group_name_H-M   'P 1'
#
loop_
_entity.id
_entity.type
_entity.pdbx_description
1 polymer ?
#
loop_
_entity_poly.entity_id
_entity_poly.type
_entity_poly.pdbx_seq_one_letter_code
_entity_poly.pdbx_strand_id
1 'polypeptide(L)'
;MRTRSACLTVCLTMTGLLLFGSAFAARDSHLEPYGTAKKNMHPYPRINRVYDVNYNKPQELNALYNFITNVNKVVPGKTVVVLHGAEIRAFAQENYLKYQAIVDKMASLAKRGVEFRMCNNAMHAAGFRARDMDGFITVIPAGFAEIIYLESKGYRYINPVPTPVKDSRCLDNPKASVCKHRS
;
A
#
# COMPACT_ATOMS: atom_id res chain seq x y z
N MET A 1 91.06 20.85 -18.34
CA MET A 1 91.62 19.71 -19.19
C MET A 1 90.50 18.72 -19.47
N ARG A 2 90.33 18.43 -20.78
CA ARG A 2 89.61 17.33 -21.44
C ARG A 2 88.10 17.27 -21.23
N THR A 3 87.32 17.84 -22.07
CA THR A 3 86.61 17.34 -23.31
C THR A 3 86.34 15.84 -23.35
N ARG A 4 85.06 15.48 -23.54
CA ARG A 4 84.51 14.46 -24.47
C ARG A 4 82.95 14.52 -24.28
N SER A 5 82.27 15.08 -25.18
CA SER A 5 81.70 14.65 -26.44
C SER A 5 81.06 13.23 -26.40
N ALA A 6 79.85 13.21 -26.74
CA ALA A 6 79.03 12.24 -27.54
C ALA A 6 77.84 11.74 -26.75
N CYS A 7 76.73 11.66 -27.21
CA CYS A 7 76.10 11.14 -28.36
C CYS A 7 74.58 11.27 -28.14
N LEU A 8 73.94 11.93 -29.05
CA LEU A 8 72.45 11.95 -29.18
C LEU A 8 71.96 10.53 -29.47
N THR A 9 71.10 10.02 -28.67
CA THR A 9 70.26 8.89 -29.05
C THR A 9 68.81 9.32 -28.84
N VAL A 10 68.20 9.66 -29.93
CA VAL A 10 66.75 9.96 -30.01
C VAL A 10 66.04 8.61 -29.93
N CYS A 11 65.46 8.37 -28.77
CA CYS A 11 64.50 7.28 -28.59
C CYS A 11 63.12 7.78 -28.82
N LEU A 12 62.59 7.49 -30.00
CA LEU A 12 61.23 7.81 -30.38
C LEU A 12 60.29 6.80 -29.68
N THR A 13 59.81 7.14 -28.49
CA THR A 13 58.75 6.35 -27.81
C THR A 13 57.41 6.73 -28.39
N MET A 14 56.91 5.89 -29.27
CA MET A 14 55.51 5.91 -29.68
C MET A 14 54.64 5.64 -28.47
N THR A 15 54.06 6.70 -27.90
CA THR A 15 53.03 6.60 -26.87
C THR A 15 51.72 6.21 -27.55
N GLY A 16 51.45 4.91 -27.57
CA GLY A 16 50.17 4.37 -28.01
C GLY A 16 49.07 4.85 -27.05
N LEU A 17 48.26 5.82 -27.48
CA LEU A 17 47.07 6.28 -26.82
C LEU A 17 46.02 5.15 -26.88
N LEU A 18 45.99 4.29 -25.85
CA LEU A 18 44.92 3.35 -25.68
C LEU A 18 43.66 4.14 -25.31
N LEU A 19 42.87 4.42 -26.33
CA LEU A 19 41.46 4.88 -26.14
C LEU A 19 40.71 3.70 -25.51
N PHE A 20 40.64 3.69 -24.19
CA PHE A 20 39.63 2.91 -23.49
C PHE A 20 38.26 3.52 -23.85
N GLY A 21 37.73 3.08 -24.94
CA GLY A 21 36.32 3.27 -25.27
C GLY A 21 35.53 2.57 -24.18
N SER A 22 35.09 3.35 -23.20
CA SER A 22 34.01 2.93 -22.28
C SER A 22 32.81 2.61 -23.17
N ALA A 23 32.66 1.35 -23.55
CA ALA A 23 31.40 0.86 -24.06
C ALA A 23 30.39 1.03 -22.93
N PHE A 24 29.74 2.20 -22.86
CA PHE A 24 28.46 2.31 -22.23
C PHE A 24 27.57 1.33 -23.01
N ALA A 25 27.46 0.11 -22.50
CA ALA A 25 26.38 -0.76 -22.88
C ALA A 25 25.12 0.07 -22.59
N ALA A 26 24.50 0.61 -23.63
CA ALA A 26 23.17 1.17 -23.56
C ALA A 26 22.35 0.09 -22.88
N ARG A 27 22.00 0.29 -21.61
CA ARG A 27 20.93 -0.48 -20.99
C ARG A 27 19.74 -0.15 -21.88
N ASP A 28 19.40 -1.07 -22.75
CA ASP A 28 18.11 -1.08 -23.39
C ASP A 28 17.10 -0.93 -22.27
N SER A 29 16.64 0.30 -22.06
CA SER A 29 15.52 0.58 -21.23
C SER A 29 14.33 0.04 -22.02
N HIS A 30 14.06 -1.25 -21.84
CA HIS A 30 12.86 -1.87 -22.39
C HIS A 30 11.63 -1.28 -21.72
N LEU A 31 11.31 -0.04 -22.03
CA LEU A 31 9.99 0.54 -21.92
C LEU A 31 9.13 0.03 -23.08
N GLU A 32 9.38 -1.23 -23.47
CA GLU A 32 8.68 -1.84 -24.57
C GLU A 32 7.35 -2.40 -24.11
N PRO A 33 6.28 -2.22 -24.88
CA PRO A 33 4.98 -2.84 -24.57
C PRO A 33 5.01 -4.36 -24.76
N TYR A 34 6.11 -4.91 -25.27
CA TYR A 34 6.30 -6.32 -25.59
C TYR A 34 7.17 -7.02 -24.54
N GLY A 35 6.91 -8.32 -24.35
CA GLY A 35 7.62 -9.14 -23.38
C GLY A 35 6.81 -9.41 -22.12
N THR A 36 7.48 -9.88 -21.07
CA THR A 36 6.84 -10.21 -19.78
C THR A 36 7.36 -9.34 -18.64
N ALA A 37 6.46 -8.90 -17.78
CA ALA A 37 6.81 -8.14 -16.60
C ALA A 37 7.72 -8.94 -15.64
N LYS A 38 8.70 -8.27 -15.05
CA LYS A 38 9.58 -8.86 -14.03
C LYS A 38 8.90 -8.81 -12.67
N LYS A 39 9.07 -9.87 -11.87
CA LYS A 39 8.65 -9.90 -10.48
C LYS A 39 9.76 -9.33 -9.59
N ASN A 40 9.40 -8.44 -8.68
CA ASN A 40 10.28 -8.01 -7.59
C ASN A 40 9.58 -8.32 -6.26
N MET A 41 10.03 -9.35 -5.54
CA MET A 41 9.45 -9.86 -4.30
C MET A 41 10.39 -9.56 -3.11
N HIS A 42 10.82 -8.29 -2.96
CA HIS A 42 11.67 -7.88 -1.86
C HIS A 42 10.91 -7.91 -0.51
N PRO A 43 11.59 -8.13 0.61
CA PRO A 43 11.00 -8.02 1.94
C PRO A 43 10.72 -6.54 2.29
N TYR A 44 9.68 -6.31 3.08
CA TYR A 44 9.36 -4.99 3.60
C TYR A 44 9.83 -4.85 5.06
N PRO A 45 10.35 -3.68 5.47
CA PRO A 45 10.64 -3.40 6.86
C PRO A 45 9.37 -3.29 7.69
N ARG A 46 9.51 -3.24 9.03
CA ARG A 46 8.38 -2.96 9.93
C ARG A 46 7.89 -1.53 9.74
N ILE A 47 6.61 -1.38 9.36
CA ILE A 47 5.96 -0.09 9.10
C ILE A 47 4.61 -0.07 9.81
N ASN A 48 4.43 0.85 10.76
CA ASN A 48 3.11 1.13 11.34
C ASN A 48 2.29 1.97 10.36
N ARG A 49 0.99 1.73 10.30
CA ARG A 49 0.10 2.35 9.32
C ARG A 49 -1.27 2.69 9.89
N VAL A 50 -1.83 3.78 9.41
CA VAL A 50 -3.19 4.21 9.68
C VAL A 50 -3.99 4.22 8.38
N TYR A 51 -5.12 3.54 8.41
CA TYR A 51 -6.10 3.55 7.32
C TYR A 51 -7.16 4.59 7.62
N ASP A 52 -7.29 5.56 6.74
CA ASP A 52 -8.32 6.61 6.76
C ASP A 52 -9.54 6.09 6.00
N VAL A 53 -10.60 5.75 6.74
CA VAL A 53 -11.79 5.11 6.19
C VAL A 53 -12.99 6.05 6.28
N ASN A 54 -13.44 6.48 5.10
CA ASN A 54 -14.60 7.34 4.91
C ASN A 54 -15.45 6.78 3.77
N TYR A 55 -16.17 5.71 4.05
CA TYR A 55 -16.95 5.01 3.05
C TYR A 55 -18.43 5.40 3.09
N ASN A 56 -19.08 5.38 1.93
CA ASN A 56 -20.50 5.68 1.82
C ASN A 56 -21.39 4.49 2.20
N LYS A 57 -20.87 3.27 2.08
CA LYS A 57 -21.63 2.02 2.27
C LYS A 57 -20.85 1.02 3.11
N PRO A 58 -21.49 0.33 4.07
CA PRO A 58 -20.87 -0.76 4.83
C PRO A 58 -20.25 -1.87 3.97
N GLN A 59 -20.81 -2.16 2.80
CA GLN A 59 -20.32 -3.20 1.89
C GLN A 59 -18.89 -2.95 1.39
N GLU A 60 -18.46 -1.69 1.36
CA GLU A 60 -17.11 -1.28 0.98
C GLU A 60 -16.05 -1.76 1.98
N LEU A 61 -16.43 -2.07 3.21
CA LEU A 61 -15.55 -2.70 4.21
C LEU A 61 -15.02 -4.08 3.77
N ASN A 62 -15.68 -4.75 2.82
CA ASN A 62 -15.12 -5.97 2.23
C ASN A 62 -13.81 -5.71 1.46
N ALA A 63 -13.70 -4.57 0.77
CA ALA A 63 -12.46 -4.15 0.12
C ALA A 63 -11.39 -3.84 1.16
N LEU A 64 -11.75 -3.12 2.23
CA LEU A 64 -10.85 -2.83 3.35
C LEU A 64 -10.28 -4.11 3.98
N TYR A 65 -11.12 -5.12 4.20
CA TYR A 65 -10.67 -6.42 4.72
C TYR A 65 -9.57 -7.02 3.86
N ASN A 66 -9.75 -7.01 2.54
CA ASN A 66 -8.78 -7.53 1.60
C ASN A 66 -7.48 -6.71 1.59
N PHE A 67 -7.57 -5.38 1.60
CA PHE A 67 -6.40 -4.49 1.66
C PHE A 67 -5.57 -4.75 2.91
N ILE A 68 -6.19 -4.72 4.09
CA ILE A 68 -5.50 -4.96 5.35
C ILE A 68 -4.89 -6.37 5.38
N THR A 69 -5.65 -7.39 4.97
CA THR A 69 -5.17 -8.77 4.95
C THR A 69 -3.96 -8.93 4.05
N ASN A 70 -3.98 -8.35 2.85
CA ASN A 70 -2.88 -8.46 1.89
C ASN A 70 -1.63 -7.71 2.36
N VAL A 71 -1.79 -6.49 2.88
CA VAL A 71 -0.66 -5.71 3.41
C VAL A 71 -0.06 -6.39 4.63
N ASN A 72 -0.88 -6.88 5.57
CA ASN A 72 -0.40 -7.51 6.80
C ASN A 72 0.36 -8.83 6.56
N LYS A 73 0.15 -9.49 5.40
CA LYS A 73 0.93 -10.69 5.00
C LYS A 73 2.38 -10.37 4.67
N VAL A 74 2.66 -9.16 4.18
CA VAL A 74 3.98 -8.82 3.63
C VAL A 74 4.68 -7.67 4.36
N VAL A 75 3.94 -6.79 5.03
CA VAL A 75 4.50 -5.66 5.78
C VAL A 75 4.22 -5.85 7.26
N PRO A 76 5.21 -6.21 8.10
CA PRO A 76 5.02 -6.27 9.54
C PRO A 76 4.80 -4.86 10.13
N GLY A 77 4.08 -4.77 11.25
CA GLY A 77 3.83 -3.50 11.95
C GLY A 77 2.39 -3.39 12.49
N LYS A 78 2.14 -2.33 13.24
CA LYS A 78 0.81 -2.04 13.78
C LYS A 78 -0.11 -1.48 12.69
N THR A 79 -1.36 -1.85 12.75
CA THR A 79 -2.41 -1.36 11.85
C THR A 79 -3.51 -0.71 12.69
N VAL A 80 -3.81 0.53 12.40
CA VAL A 80 -4.94 1.27 12.97
C VAL A 80 -5.88 1.64 11.83
N VAL A 81 -7.18 1.48 12.05
CA VAL A 81 -8.25 1.87 11.14
C VAL A 81 -9.04 2.98 11.81
N VAL A 82 -9.12 4.15 11.19
CA VAL A 82 -9.93 5.27 11.66
C VAL A 82 -11.19 5.35 10.80
N LEU A 83 -12.34 5.15 11.45
CA LEU A 83 -13.66 5.09 10.84
C LEU A 83 -14.39 6.42 11.05
N HIS A 84 -14.83 7.08 9.99
CA HIS A 84 -15.56 8.33 10.11
C HIS A 84 -16.53 8.63 8.95
N GLY A 85 -16.87 7.63 8.15
CA GLY A 85 -17.88 7.71 7.09
C GLY A 85 -19.22 7.02 7.46
N ALA A 86 -20.06 6.81 6.46
CA ALA A 86 -21.36 6.17 6.66
C ALA A 86 -21.27 4.65 6.90
N GLU A 87 -20.09 4.05 6.74
CA GLU A 87 -19.82 2.65 7.06
C GLU A 87 -19.95 2.34 8.55
N ILE A 88 -19.78 3.34 9.44
CA ILE A 88 -19.83 3.17 10.89
C ILE A 88 -21.13 2.53 11.38
N ARG A 89 -22.23 2.71 10.68
CA ARG A 89 -23.52 2.09 11.01
C ARG A 89 -23.49 0.55 11.00
N ALA A 90 -22.52 -0.06 10.35
CA ALA A 90 -22.36 -1.52 10.38
C ALA A 90 -21.96 -2.03 11.76
N PHE A 91 -21.24 -1.19 12.53
CA PHE A 91 -20.70 -1.54 13.84
C PHE A 91 -21.65 -1.21 14.99
N ALA A 92 -22.86 -0.74 14.70
CA ALA A 92 -23.90 -0.61 15.73
C ALA A 92 -24.51 -2.00 16.01
N GLN A 93 -24.56 -2.38 17.30
CA GLN A 93 -25.05 -3.70 17.74
C GLN A 93 -26.45 -4.02 17.22
N GLU A 94 -27.34 -3.02 17.16
CA GLU A 94 -28.68 -3.18 16.57
C GLU A 94 -28.68 -3.58 15.09
N ASN A 95 -27.59 -3.26 14.36
CA ASN A 95 -27.43 -3.55 12.95
C ASN A 95 -26.63 -4.84 12.67
N TYR A 96 -26.15 -5.53 13.72
CA TYR A 96 -25.26 -6.68 13.60
C TYR A 96 -25.81 -7.75 12.65
N LEU A 97 -27.05 -8.21 12.82
CA LEU A 97 -27.63 -9.24 11.98
C LEU A 97 -27.66 -8.84 10.49
N LYS A 98 -27.88 -7.55 10.21
CA LYS A 98 -27.90 -7.03 8.84
C LYS A 98 -26.52 -7.02 8.19
N TYR A 99 -25.47 -6.80 8.97
CA TYR A 99 -24.10 -6.65 8.47
C TYR A 99 -23.16 -7.73 9.01
N GLN A 100 -23.67 -8.81 9.60
CA GLN A 100 -22.93 -9.85 10.30
C GLN A 100 -21.68 -10.30 9.53
N ALA A 101 -21.82 -10.70 8.27
CA ALA A 101 -20.68 -11.18 7.47
C ALA A 101 -19.54 -10.15 7.33
N ILE A 102 -19.86 -8.86 7.38
CA ILE A 102 -18.88 -7.76 7.32
C ILE A 102 -18.26 -7.55 8.70
N VAL A 103 -19.10 -7.45 9.73
CA VAL A 103 -18.67 -7.22 11.11
C VAL A 103 -17.77 -8.37 11.58
N ASP A 104 -18.11 -9.61 11.30
CA ASP A 104 -17.29 -10.78 11.65
C ASP A 104 -15.90 -10.74 10.99
N LYS A 105 -15.81 -10.25 9.74
CA LYS A 105 -14.51 -10.03 9.09
C LYS A 105 -13.69 -8.98 9.81
N MET A 106 -14.31 -7.84 10.21
CA MET A 106 -13.62 -6.78 10.94
C MET A 106 -13.20 -7.26 12.33
N ALA A 107 -14.08 -7.95 13.04
CA ALA A 107 -13.78 -8.58 14.32
C ALA A 107 -12.61 -9.59 14.21
N SER A 108 -12.53 -10.33 13.11
CA SER A 108 -11.40 -11.23 12.84
C SER A 108 -10.08 -10.49 12.65
N LEU A 109 -10.10 -9.29 12.06
CA LEU A 109 -8.92 -8.43 11.97
C LEU A 109 -8.54 -7.89 13.36
N ALA A 110 -9.52 -7.46 14.17
CA ALA A 110 -9.30 -7.00 15.54
C ALA A 110 -8.65 -8.08 16.40
N LYS A 111 -9.11 -9.34 16.31
CA LYS A 111 -8.48 -10.49 16.98
C LYS A 111 -7.02 -10.72 16.57
N ARG A 112 -6.63 -10.26 15.37
CA ARG A 112 -5.24 -10.30 14.88
C ARG A 112 -4.45 -9.03 15.17
N GLY A 113 -4.95 -8.14 16.04
CA GLY A 113 -4.26 -6.95 16.51
C GLY A 113 -4.44 -5.70 15.63
N VAL A 114 -5.44 -5.66 14.75
CA VAL A 114 -5.86 -4.43 14.08
C VAL A 114 -6.72 -3.62 15.04
N GLU A 115 -6.36 -2.36 15.26
CA GLU A 115 -7.13 -1.45 16.10
C GLU A 115 -8.16 -0.70 15.26
N PHE A 116 -9.44 -0.72 15.68
CA PHE A 116 -10.51 0.03 15.06
C PHE A 116 -10.88 1.22 15.95
N ARG A 117 -10.66 2.43 15.44
CA ARG A 117 -10.93 3.71 16.12
C ARG A 117 -12.02 4.45 15.37
N MET A 118 -13.10 4.81 16.08
CA MET A 118 -14.27 5.45 15.48
C MET A 118 -14.36 6.91 15.91
N CYS A 119 -14.55 7.80 14.95
CA CYS A 119 -14.76 9.22 15.18
C CYS A 119 -16.06 9.47 15.98
N ASN A 120 -15.94 10.07 17.16
CA ASN A 120 -17.10 10.42 17.99
C ASN A 120 -18.07 11.37 17.26
N ASN A 121 -17.55 12.35 16.54
CA ASN A 121 -18.40 13.30 15.82
C ASN A 121 -19.22 12.60 14.70
N ALA A 122 -18.60 11.71 13.94
CA ALA A 122 -19.28 10.95 12.90
C ALA A 122 -20.28 9.96 13.50
N MET A 123 -19.93 9.31 14.61
CA MET A 123 -20.81 8.40 15.33
C MET A 123 -22.08 9.12 15.83
N HIS A 124 -21.91 10.30 16.47
CA HIS A 124 -23.03 11.11 16.92
C HIS A 124 -23.89 11.64 15.76
N ALA A 125 -23.25 12.09 14.67
CA ALA A 125 -23.97 12.53 13.47
C ALA A 125 -24.81 11.40 12.84
N ALA A 126 -24.37 10.14 12.99
CA ALA A 126 -25.10 8.95 12.55
C ALA A 126 -26.19 8.51 13.56
N GLY A 127 -26.37 9.22 14.70
CA GLY A 127 -27.37 8.94 15.70
C GLY A 127 -26.99 7.92 16.76
N PHE A 128 -25.72 7.50 16.82
CA PHE A 128 -25.25 6.46 17.76
C PHE A 128 -24.45 7.05 18.94
N ARG A 129 -24.26 6.24 19.95
CA ARG A 129 -23.44 6.51 21.13
C ARG A 129 -22.43 5.38 21.30
N ALA A 130 -21.35 5.61 22.03
CA ALA A 130 -20.30 4.60 22.25
C ALA A 130 -20.83 3.26 22.78
N ARG A 131 -21.86 3.27 23.63
CA ARG A 131 -22.50 2.06 24.19
C ARG A 131 -23.26 1.23 23.15
N ASP A 132 -23.59 1.82 22.02
CA ASP A 132 -24.35 1.18 20.96
C ASP A 132 -23.42 0.45 19.96
N MET A 133 -22.09 0.63 20.10
CA MET A 133 -21.09 0.10 19.18
C MET A 133 -20.56 -1.28 19.60
N ASP A 134 -20.07 -2.05 18.64
CA ASP A 134 -19.40 -3.32 18.86
C ASP A 134 -18.18 -3.19 19.78
N GLY A 135 -17.96 -4.19 20.64
CA GLY A 135 -16.96 -4.14 21.72
C GLY A 135 -15.50 -4.05 21.29
N PHE A 136 -15.17 -4.26 20.02
CA PHE A 136 -13.81 -4.09 19.50
C PHE A 136 -13.53 -2.68 18.94
N ILE A 137 -14.52 -1.79 18.98
CA ILE A 137 -14.40 -0.39 18.55
C ILE A 137 -13.92 0.48 19.72
N THR A 138 -12.92 1.31 19.45
CA THR A 138 -12.49 2.38 20.38
C THR A 138 -12.97 3.72 19.83
N VAL A 139 -13.81 4.43 20.60
CA VAL A 139 -14.28 5.75 20.19
C VAL A 139 -13.21 6.79 20.51
N ILE A 140 -12.87 7.64 19.54
CA ILE A 140 -11.89 8.72 19.65
C ILE A 140 -12.56 10.07 19.35
N PRO A 141 -12.05 11.19 19.90
CA PRO A 141 -12.73 12.49 19.82
C PRO A 141 -13.04 12.95 18.40
N ALA A 142 -12.06 12.83 17.48
CA ALA A 142 -12.22 13.25 16.09
C ALA A 142 -11.30 12.43 15.17
N GLY A 143 -11.83 11.94 14.04
CA GLY A 143 -11.10 11.07 13.12
C GLY A 143 -9.83 11.69 12.56
N PHE A 144 -9.92 12.91 12.00
CA PHE A 144 -8.76 13.60 11.45
C PHE A 144 -7.70 13.97 12.49
N ALA A 145 -8.11 14.36 13.71
CA ALA A 145 -7.18 14.63 14.80
C ALA A 145 -6.40 13.36 15.18
N GLU A 146 -7.08 12.21 15.21
CA GLU A 146 -6.44 10.92 15.47
C GLU A 146 -5.45 10.53 14.38
N ILE A 147 -5.78 10.76 13.10
CA ILE A 147 -4.88 10.51 11.97
C ILE A 147 -3.62 11.37 12.11
N ILE A 148 -3.76 12.68 12.32
CA ILE A 148 -2.64 13.61 12.52
C ILE A 148 -1.75 13.15 13.69
N TYR A 149 -2.39 12.76 14.83
CA TYR A 149 -1.67 12.24 15.99
C TYR A 149 -0.87 10.98 15.65
N LEU A 150 -1.46 10.02 14.92
CA LEU A 150 -0.78 8.78 14.55
C LEU A 150 0.36 9.04 13.56
N GLU A 151 0.19 9.95 12.60
CA GLU A 151 1.26 10.34 11.69
C GLU A 151 2.43 10.98 12.44
N SER A 152 2.17 11.82 13.46
CA SER A 152 3.20 12.37 14.34
C SER A 152 3.97 11.29 15.14
N LYS A 153 3.39 10.10 15.30
CA LYS A 153 4.00 8.91 15.93
C LYS A 153 4.65 7.98 14.91
N GLY A 154 4.80 8.41 13.66
CA GLY A 154 5.48 7.65 12.61
C GLY A 154 4.61 6.61 11.89
N TYR A 155 3.30 6.65 12.06
CA TYR A 155 2.40 5.84 11.23
C TYR A 155 2.35 6.38 9.81
N ARG A 156 2.27 5.48 8.84
CA ARG A 156 2.09 5.86 7.43
C ARG A 156 0.62 5.91 7.09
N TYR A 157 0.21 7.01 6.49
CA TYR A 157 -1.16 7.25 6.05
C TYR A 157 -1.51 6.43 4.82
N ILE A 158 -2.69 5.82 4.82
CA ILE A 158 -3.26 5.09 3.69
C ILE A 158 -4.74 5.48 3.58
N ASN A 159 -5.13 5.99 2.41
CA ASN A 159 -6.54 6.15 2.06
C ASN A 159 -6.95 4.98 1.14
N PRO A 160 -7.67 3.98 1.66
CA PRO A 160 -8.03 2.79 0.90
C PRO A 160 -9.32 3.03 0.12
N VAL A 161 -9.20 3.57 -1.10
CA VAL A 161 -10.37 3.73 -1.99
C VAL A 161 -10.97 2.37 -2.30
N PRO A 162 -12.28 2.14 -2.07
CA PRO A 162 -12.91 0.83 -2.20
C PRO A 162 -13.26 0.47 -3.65
N THR A 163 -12.29 0.60 -4.54
CA THR A 163 -12.45 0.25 -5.96
C THR A 163 -11.97 -1.19 -6.15
N PRO A 164 -12.87 -2.18 -6.26
CA PRO A 164 -12.46 -3.55 -6.49
C PRO A 164 -11.83 -3.66 -7.87
N VAL A 165 -10.62 -4.24 -7.92
CA VAL A 165 -10.03 -4.67 -9.19
C VAL A 165 -10.86 -5.85 -9.69
N LYS A 166 -11.58 -5.65 -10.79
CA LYS A 166 -12.29 -6.69 -11.52
C LYS A 166 -11.34 -7.32 -12.54
N ASP A 167 -11.65 -8.52 -12.98
CA ASP A 167 -10.93 -9.13 -14.10
C ASP A 167 -11.15 -8.27 -15.35
N SER A 168 -10.14 -7.46 -15.71
CA SER A 168 -10.25 -6.51 -16.82
C SER A 168 -10.42 -7.19 -18.17
N ARG A 169 -10.01 -8.46 -18.30
CA ARG A 169 -10.26 -9.24 -19.52
C ARG A 169 -11.73 -9.36 -19.82
N CYS A 170 -12.59 -9.33 -18.78
CA CYS A 170 -14.03 -9.35 -18.93
C CYS A 170 -14.63 -7.97 -19.28
N LEU A 171 -13.91 -6.88 -19.01
CA LEU A 171 -14.31 -5.54 -19.43
C LEU A 171 -14.13 -5.35 -20.94
N ASP A 172 -13.00 -5.81 -21.45
CA ASP A 172 -12.65 -5.66 -22.86
C ASP A 172 -13.32 -6.73 -23.74
N ASN A 173 -13.54 -7.93 -23.21
CA ASN A 173 -14.21 -9.03 -23.90
C ASN A 173 -15.17 -9.80 -22.97
N PRO A 174 -16.40 -9.31 -22.78
CA PRO A 174 -17.40 -9.96 -21.91
C PRO A 174 -17.78 -11.39 -22.31
N LYS A 175 -17.51 -11.76 -23.57
CA LYS A 175 -17.83 -13.10 -24.12
C LYS A 175 -16.71 -14.12 -23.93
N ALA A 176 -15.55 -13.71 -23.38
CA ALA A 176 -14.43 -14.61 -23.12
C ALA A 176 -14.87 -15.75 -22.19
N SER A 177 -14.33 -16.95 -22.41
CA SER A 177 -14.70 -18.16 -21.63
C SER A 177 -14.45 -17.98 -20.12
N VAL A 178 -13.39 -17.23 -19.75
CA VAL A 178 -13.05 -16.91 -18.36
C VAL A 178 -14.14 -16.10 -17.64
N CYS A 179 -15.04 -15.44 -18.38
CA CYS A 179 -16.08 -14.55 -17.83
C CYS A 179 -17.41 -15.27 -17.58
N LYS A 180 -17.62 -16.45 -18.15
CA LYS A 180 -18.87 -17.20 -18.08
C LYS A 180 -19.16 -17.88 -16.74
N HIS A 181 -18.18 -17.97 -15.83
CA HIS A 181 -18.28 -18.70 -14.57
C HIS A 181 -18.34 -17.81 -13.32
N ARG A 182 -18.68 -16.53 -13.45
CA ARG A 182 -18.72 -15.55 -12.34
C ARG A 182 -20.01 -14.73 -12.26
N SER A 183 -21.12 -15.26 -12.74
CA SER A 183 -22.46 -14.68 -12.50
C SER A 183 -23.05 -15.21 -11.21
#